data_8b0812beb3994600de84d6a50e7d6a3f
#
_entry.id   8b0812beb3994600de84d6a50e7d6a3f
#
_cell.length_a   1.000
_cell.length_b   1.000
_cell.length_c   1.000
_cell.angle_alpha   90.00
_cell.angle_beta   90.00
_cell.angle_gamma   90.00
#
_symmetry.space_group_name_H-M   'P 1'
#
loop_
_entity.id
_entity.type
_entity.pdbx_description
1 polymer ?
#
loop_
_entity_poly.entity_id
_entity_poly.type
_entity_poly.pdbx_seq_one_letter_code
_entity_poly.pdbx_strand_id
1 'polypeptide(L)'
;VMEDALKYAGIKEENIEIMLPDRFLDGYGMSPRLIERAVKDKINLVITVDCGSRNHNIVEELNHLKIDTIITDHHECEETLPEAIAVINPKRKDYDGPEALKNLAGVGVAFKVAQGLVEANLIKPGQEKWLLDLVLLGTICDNMLLVGENRILGYYGVKVLEKTRRPGLKELIKNAGVKSITAESIGFQIGPRLNAAGRLETAELSLNLLRTNSATEAATLAMELEELNKKRRTEQRTATDEISRRKPTSDPVIIETGDWHEGILGIVAGRLVENYKKPAFVLSEVENGIFKGSGRSFGDFNLAKALEFAKDVIVSGGGHAGAAGVRIEQKNLYAFREKINEYYHSLHLENQLKYLQVQSDLDIANLGDFSLELLEDLKSLEPFGAGNEEPIFCIKNPQILEIKRMGDKGQHLRIDLKGKDNKILKCVAFFAPESWFNLDNYDQYDFLIKPIENEFRGVRSVEARLIDVTNIGG
;
A
#
# COMPACT_ATOMS: atom_id res chain seq x y z
N VAL A 1 -1.33 -0.59 -18.48
CA VAL A 1 -2.03 -1.86 -18.81
C VAL A 1 -3.07 -1.60 -19.89
N MET A 2 -4.06 -0.72 -19.65
CA MET A 2 -5.12 -0.45 -20.65
C MET A 2 -4.55 0.07 -21.97
N GLU A 3 -3.67 1.08 -21.94
CA GLU A 3 -3.00 1.59 -23.14
C GLU A 3 -2.33 0.49 -23.96
N ASP A 4 -1.53 -0.37 -23.31
CA ASP A 4 -0.83 -1.45 -24.00
C ASP A 4 -1.81 -2.49 -24.57
N ALA A 5 -2.87 -2.80 -23.82
CA ALA A 5 -3.92 -3.70 -24.31
C ALA A 5 -4.60 -3.17 -25.58
N LEU A 6 -4.89 -1.86 -25.62
CA LEU A 6 -5.44 -1.20 -26.81
C LEU A 6 -4.44 -1.21 -27.98
N LYS A 7 -3.15 -0.94 -27.71
CA LYS A 7 -2.10 -1.05 -28.72
C LYS A 7 -1.95 -2.49 -29.25
N TYR A 8 -2.01 -3.48 -28.37
CA TYR A 8 -1.97 -4.89 -28.77
C TYR A 8 -3.19 -5.28 -29.62
N ALA A 9 -4.35 -4.67 -29.36
CA ALA A 9 -5.57 -4.84 -30.17
C ALA A 9 -5.51 -4.06 -31.52
N GLY A 10 -4.43 -3.35 -31.81
CA GLY A 10 -4.23 -2.66 -33.08
C GLY A 10 -4.65 -1.18 -33.09
N ILE A 11 -5.05 -0.62 -31.95
CA ILE A 11 -5.30 0.82 -31.85
C ILE A 11 -3.97 1.56 -31.95
N LYS A 12 -3.86 2.50 -32.87
CA LYS A 12 -2.66 3.30 -33.05
C LYS A 12 -2.44 4.26 -31.87
N GLU A 13 -1.21 4.48 -31.48
CA GLU A 13 -0.84 5.36 -30.36
C GLU A 13 -1.37 6.79 -30.53
N GLU A 14 -1.39 7.32 -31.75
CA GLU A 14 -1.96 8.64 -32.09
C GLU A 14 -3.46 8.78 -31.83
N ASN A 15 -4.17 7.66 -31.63
CA ASN A 15 -5.59 7.60 -31.30
C ASN A 15 -5.83 7.32 -29.81
N ILE A 16 -4.80 7.29 -28.99
CA ILE A 16 -4.90 7.05 -27.54
C ILE A 16 -4.37 8.28 -26.82
N GLU A 17 -5.31 8.97 -26.15
CA GLU A 17 -4.95 10.06 -25.24
C GLU A 17 -5.05 9.57 -23.80
N ILE A 18 -4.08 9.91 -22.97
CA ILE A 18 -4.09 9.57 -21.54
C ILE A 18 -4.27 10.84 -20.75
N MET A 19 -5.22 10.82 -19.83
CA MET A 19 -5.43 11.88 -18.86
C MET A 19 -5.26 11.34 -17.46
N LEU A 20 -4.36 11.96 -16.70
CA LEU A 20 -4.23 11.74 -15.25
C LEU A 20 -4.93 12.88 -14.52
N PRO A 21 -5.76 12.59 -13.50
CA PRO A 21 -6.31 13.65 -12.65
C PRO A 21 -5.18 14.32 -11.85
N ASP A 22 -5.27 15.62 -11.69
CA ASP A 22 -4.40 16.36 -10.77
C ASP A 22 -4.93 16.20 -9.35
N ARG A 23 -4.17 15.53 -8.49
CA ARG A 23 -4.58 15.23 -7.11
C ARG A 23 -4.92 16.48 -6.29
N PHE A 24 -4.31 17.62 -6.62
CA PHE A 24 -4.47 18.87 -5.88
C PHE A 24 -5.66 19.68 -6.40
N LEU A 25 -5.89 19.67 -7.72
CA LEU A 25 -6.94 20.43 -8.39
C LEU A 25 -8.23 19.61 -8.58
N ASP A 26 -8.11 18.37 -9.07
CA ASP A 26 -9.25 17.53 -9.43
C ASP A 26 -9.71 16.61 -8.28
N GLY A 27 -8.80 16.31 -7.35
CA GLY A 27 -9.04 15.25 -6.36
C GLY A 27 -8.86 13.86 -6.95
N TYR A 28 -9.76 12.94 -6.59
CA TYR A 28 -9.76 11.57 -7.09
C TYR A 28 -10.92 11.35 -8.06
N GLY A 29 -10.68 10.56 -9.11
CA GLY A 29 -11.69 10.16 -10.09
C GLY A 29 -11.80 11.13 -11.27
N MET A 30 -12.96 11.10 -11.93
CA MET A 30 -13.25 11.97 -13.07
C MET A 30 -13.62 13.39 -12.60
N SER A 31 -13.10 14.39 -13.28
CA SER A 31 -13.38 15.81 -13.01
C SER A 31 -13.95 16.52 -14.23
N PRO A 32 -14.54 17.72 -14.09
CA PRO A 32 -14.99 18.52 -15.24
C PRO A 32 -13.90 18.81 -16.27
N ARG A 33 -12.62 18.88 -15.86
CA ARG A 33 -11.48 19.04 -16.78
C ARG A 33 -11.36 17.88 -17.78
N LEU A 34 -11.83 16.67 -17.43
CA LEU A 34 -11.89 15.56 -18.36
C LEU A 34 -12.81 15.90 -19.54
N ILE A 35 -13.98 16.51 -19.27
CA ILE A 35 -14.97 16.87 -20.29
C ILE A 35 -14.39 17.92 -21.24
N GLU A 36 -13.79 18.99 -20.67
CA GLU A 36 -13.12 20.03 -21.46
C GLU A 36 -12.06 19.45 -22.38
N ARG A 37 -11.23 18.53 -21.84
CA ARG A 37 -10.18 17.86 -22.60
C ARG A 37 -10.75 16.96 -23.68
N ALA A 38 -11.75 16.15 -23.36
CA ALA A 38 -12.38 15.24 -24.30
C ALA A 38 -13.01 15.99 -25.51
N VAL A 39 -13.65 17.13 -25.25
CA VAL A 39 -14.20 17.99 -26.33
C VAL A 39 -13.08 18.60 -27.17
N LYS A 40 -12.06 19.18 -26.52
CA LYS A 40 -10.93 19.81 -27.21
C LYS A 40 -10.19 18.85 -28.13
N ASP A 41 -9.93 17.65 -27.65
CA ASP A 41 -9.13 16.64 -28.35
C ASP A 41 -10.01 15.71 -29.21
N LYS A 42 -11.34 16.01 -29.33
CA LYS A 42 -12.32 15.29 -30.14
C LYS A 42 -12.39 13.79 -29.80
N ILE A 43 -12.36 13.48 -28.52
CA ILE A 43 -12.46 12.11 -28.03
C ILE A 43 -13.86 11.57 -28.30
N ASN A 44 -13.97 10.32 -28.74
CA ASN A 44 -15.24 9.64 -28.99
C ASN A 44 -15.57 8.61 -27.89
N LEU A 45 -14.55 8.08 -27.23
CA LEU A 45 -14.68 7.07 -26.18
C LEU A 45 -13.76 7.41 -25.02
N VAL A 46 -14.31 7.47 -23.81
CA VAL A 46 -13.57 7.56 -22.55
C VAL A 46 -13.55 6.17 -21.90
N ILE A 47 -12.38 5.67 -21.57
CA ILE A 47 -12.22 4.45 -20.77
C ILE A 47 -11.57 4.83 -19.45
N THR A 48 -12.31 4.72 -18.35
CA THR A 48 -11.74 4.97 -17.02
C THR A 48 -10.98 3.74 -16.54
N VAL A 49 -9.94 3.97 -15.73
CA VAL A 49 -9.19 2.91 -15.06
C VAL A 49 -9.01 3.28 -13.60
N ASP A 50 -9.45 2.39 -12.69
CA ASP A 50 -9.37 2.56 -11.25
C ASP A 50 -10.24 3.72 -10.70
N CYS A 51 -11.27 4.09 -11.42
CA CYS A 51 -12.23 5.12 -11.02
C CYS A 51 -13.49 5.08 -11.89
N GLY A 52 -14.51 5.84 -11.49
CA GLY A 52 -15.65 6.12 -12.34
C GLY A 52 -16.97 5.58 -11.80
N SER A 53 -16.99 4.55 -10.97
CA SER A 53 -18.23 3.90 -10.49
C SER A 53 -19.19 4.81 -9.72
N ARG A 54 -18.76 6.02 -9.33
CA ARG A 54 -19.57 7.02 -8.62
C ARG A 54 -19.70 8.35 -9.36
N ASN A 55 -19.20 8.44 -10.59
CA ASN A 55 -19.14 9.69 -11.34
C ASN A 55 -20.35 9.89 -12.26
N HIS A 56 -21.58 9.79 -11.71
CA HIS A 56 -22.84 9.90 -12.47
C HIS A 56 -22.91 11.18 -13.30
N ASN A 57 -22.69 12.34 -12.68
CA ASN A 57 -22.81 13.65 -13.36
C ASN A 57 -21.85 13.80 -14.53
N ILE A 58 -20.61 13.31 -14.39
CA ILE A 58 -19.58 13.40 -15.46
C ILE A 58 -19.97 12.50 -16.63
N VAL A 59 -20.46 11.28 -16.34
CA VAL A 59 -20.91 10.34 -17.39
C VAL A 59 -22.15 10.88 -18.10
N GLU A 60 -23.10 11.48 -17.37
CA GLU A 60 -24.28 12.11 -17.96
C GLU A 60 -23.89 13.25 -18.92
N GLU A 61 -22.95 14.10 -18.52
CA GLU A 61 -22.47 15.20 -19.36
C GLU A 61 -21.73 14.69 -20.60
N LEU A 62 -20.90 13.63 -20.48
CA LEU A 62 -20.27 12.98 -21.62
C LEU A 62 -21.31 12.40 -22.59
N ASN A 63 -22.38 11.76 -22.07
CA ASN A 63 -23.47 11.24 -22.88
C ASN A 63 -24.20 12.36 -23.66
N HIS A 64 -24.46 13.51 -23.03
CA HIS A 64 -25.03 14.68 -23.72
C HIS A 64 -24.14 15.17 -24.87
N LEU A 65 -22.83 15.04 -24.73
CA LEU A 65 -21.82 15.37 -25.74
C LEU A 65 -21.63 14.26 -26.77
N LYS A 66 -22.33 13.13 -26.65
CA LYS A 66 -22.21 11.92 -27.48
C LYS A 66 -20.79 11.32 -27.43
N ILE A 67 -20.20 11.37 -26.27
CA ILE A 67 -18.90 10.73 -25.94
C ILE A 67 -19.22 9.48 -25.14
N ASP A 68 -18.92 8.34 -25.70
CA ASP A 68 -19.14 7.05 -25.08
C ASP A 68 -18.23 6.84 -23.88
N THR A 69 -18.71 6.12 -22.85
CA THR A 69 -17.92 5.86 -21.64
C THR A 69 -17.93 4.37 -21.30
N ILE A 70 -16.75 3.82 -21.03
CA ILE A 70 -16.55 2.49 -20.42
C ILE A 70 -15.85 2.71 -19.09
N ILE A 71 -16.46 2.22 -18.01
CA ILE A 71 -15.89 2.32 -16.67
C ILE A 71 -15.20 1.00 -16.30
N THR A 72 -13.92 1.05 -15.93
CA THR A 72 -13.22 -0.09 -15.30
C THR A 72 -12.74 0.33 -13.92
N ASP A 73 -13.30 -0.29 -12.87
CA ASP A 73 -13.13 0.15 -11.50
C ASP A 73 -13.23 -1.04 -10.53
N HIS A 74 -12.82 -0.85 -9.28
CA HIS A 74 -12.92 -1.84 -8.21
C HIS A 74 -13.42 -1.22 -6.88
N HIS A 75 -13.70 0.06 -6.87
CA HIS A 75 -14.25 0.74 -5.70
C HIS A 75 -15.70 0.32 -5.43
N GLU A 76 -16.16 0.52 -4.20
CA GLU A 76 -17.56 0.24 -3.83
C GLU A 76 -18.52 1.06 -4.69
N CYS A 77 -19.53 0.37 -5.25
CA CYS A 77 -20.56 0.98 -6.07
C CYS A 77 -21.70 1.55 -5.22
N GLU A 78 -22.34 2.57 -5.72
CA GLU A 78 -23.61 3.07 -5.21
C GLU A 78 -24.77 2.13 -5.59
N GLU A 79 -26.00 2.47 -5.17
CA GLU A 79 -27.18 1.68 -5.52
C GLU A 79 -27.48 1.66 -7.02
N THR A 80 -27.26 2.79 -7.65
CA THR A 80 -27.34 2.97 -9.10
C THR A 80 -25.94 3.11 -9.67
N LEU A 81 -25.76 2.71 -10.92
CA LEU A 81 -24.50 2.87 -11.65
C LEU A 81 -24.62 4.04 -12.63
N PRO A 82 -23.49 4.72 -12.96
CA PRO A 82 -23.48 5.69 -14.06
C PRO A 82 -23.96 5.05 -15.37
N GLU A 83 -24.69 5.82 -16.19
CA GLU A 83 -25.21 5.40 -17.49
C GLU A 83 -24.11 5.33 -18.56
N ALA A 84 -23.06 4.57 -18.31
CA ALA A 84 -21.99 4.28 -19.25
C ALA A 84 -22.38 3.11 -20.17
N ILE A 85 -21.74 2.98 -21.34
CA ILE A 85 -21.93 1.82 -22.23
C ILE A 85 -21.67 0.52 -21.50
N ALA A 86 -20.63 0.51 -20.66
CA ALA A 86 -20.31 -0.63 -19.80
C ALA A 86 -19.67 -0.15 -18.48
N VAL A 87 -20.03 -0.82 -17.38
CA VAL A 87 -19.40 -0.67 -16.08
C VAL A 87 -18.81 -2.04 -15.70
N ILE A 88 -17.50 -2.14 -15.78
CA ILE A 88 -16.73 -3.35 -15.44
C ILE A 88 -16.19 -3.16 -14.03
N ASN A 89 -16.96 -3.64 -13.05
CA ASN A 89 -16.60 -3.57 -11.64
C ASN A 89 -17.15 -4.82 -10.92
N PRO A 90 -16.28 -5.67 -10.33
CA PRO A 90 -16.72 -6.91 -9.68
C PRO A 90 -17.48 -6.68 -8.35
N LYS A 91 -17.54 -5.43 -7.86
CA LYS A 91 -18.30 -5.07 -6.65
C LYS A 91 -19.70 -4.52 -6.94
N ARG A 92 -20.14 -4.57 -8.19
CA ARG A 92 -21.54 -4.25 -8.55
C ARG A 92 -22.50 -5.18 -7.81
N LYS A 93 -23.68 -4.69 -7.45
CA LYS A 93 -24.72 -5.49 -6.77
C LYS A 93 -25.24 -6.64 -7.63
N ASP A 94 -25.30 -6.44 -8.94
CA ASP A 94 -25.74 -7.42 -9.92
C ASP A 94 -24.62 -8.29 -10.47
N TYR A 95 -23.44 -8.27 -9.83
CA TYR A 95 -22.31 -9.12 -10.20
C TYR A 95 -22.57 -10.56 -9.76
N ASP A 96 -22.61 -11.48 -10.71
CA ASP A 96 -22.86 -12.92 -10.54
C ASP A 96 -21.63 -13.82 -10.78
N GLY A 97 -20.47 -13.17 -10.99
CA GLY A 97 -19.21 -13.86 -11.22
C GLY A 97 -18.52 -14.35 -9.94
N PRO A 98 -17.31 -14.95 -10.08
CA PRO A 98 -16.55 -15.46 -8.93
C PRO A 98 -16.24 -14.41 -7.87
N GLU A 99 -16.51 -14.72 -6.60
CA GLU A 99 -16.29 -13.83 -5.46
C GLU A 99 -14.82 -13.36 -5.37
N ALA A 100 -13.88 -14.21 -5.75
CA ALA A 100 -12.45 -13.90 -5.76
C ALA A 100 -12.10 -12.66 -6.61
N LEU A 101 -12.89 -12.34 -7.64
CA LEU A 101 -12.64 -11.17 -8.50
C LEU A 101 -12.95 -9.84 -7.79
N LYS A 102 -13.75 -9.84 -6.73
CA LYS A 102 -14.02 -8.64 -5.92
C LYS A 102 -12.79 -8.09 -5.22
N ASN A 103 -11.75 -8.92 -5.09
CA ASN A 103 -10.46 -8.50 -4.53
C ASN A 103 -9.49 -7.90 -5.55
N LEU A 104 -9.85 -7.81 -6.83
CA LEU A 104 -8.98 -7.20 -7.84
C LEU A 104 -8.76 -5.71 -7.54
N ALA A 105 -7.53 -5.24 -7.75
CA ALA A 105 -7.23 -3.81 -7.88
C ALA A 105 -7.75 -3.28 -9.22
N GLY A 106 -7.87 -1.97 -9.40
CA GLY A 106 -8.26 -1.36 -10.67
C GLY A 106 -7.38 -1.80 -11.84
N VAL A 107 -6.08 -1.99 -11.62
CA VAL A 107 -5.16 -2.55 -12.62
C VAL A 107 -5.50 -3.99 -12.99
N GLY A 108 -5.99 -4.80 -12.04
CA GLY A 108 -6.48 -6.16 -12.27
C GLY A 108 -7.75 -6.17 -13.12
N VAL A 109 -8.67 -5.23 -12.87
CA VAL A 109 -9.87 -5.04 -13.71
C VAL A 109 -9.48 -4.63 -15.13
N ALA A 110 -8.54 -3.71 -15.31
CA ALA A 110 -7.99 -3.35 -16.61
C ALA A 110 -7.36 -4.55 -17.33
N PHE A 111 -6.70 -5.44 -16.59
CA PHE A 111 -6.15 -6.68 -17.12
C PHE A 111 -7.25 -7.66 -17.57
N LYS A 112 -8.40 -7.72 -16.88
CA LYS A 112 -9.56 -8.51 -17.34
C LYS A 112 -10.08 -8.02 -18.67
N VAL A 113 -10.07 -6.72 -18.93
CA VAL A 113 -10.39 -6.20 -20.27
C VAL A 113 -9.38 -6.71 -21.31
N ALA A 114 -8.09 -6.70 -21.00
CA ALA A 114 -7.07 -7.27 -21.91
C ALA A 114 -7.33 -8.76 -22.20
N GLN A 115 -7.72 -9.55 -21.19
CA GLN A 115 -8.10 -10.96 -21.38
C GLN A 115 -9.35 -11.10 -22.27
N GLY A 116 -10.38 -10.26 -22.07
CA GLY A 116 -11.55 -10.22 -22.94
C GLY A 116 -11.20 -9.89 -24.39
N LEU A 117 -10.24 -8.99 -24.63
CA LEU A 117 -9.74 -8.69 -25.98
C LEU A 117 -9.00 -9.89 -26.61
N VAL A 118 -8.33 -10.72 -25.80
CA VAL A 118 -7.76 -11.99 -26.28
C VAL A 118 -8.86 -12.98 -26.70
N GLU A 119 -9.90 -13.15 -25.88
CA GLU A 119 -11.03 -14.02 -26.17
C GLU A 119 -11.78 -13.57 -27.41
N ALA A 120 -11.88 -12.26 -27.63
CA ALA A 120 -12.43 -11.66 -28.85
C ALA A 120 -11.49 -11.79 -30.08
N ASN A 121 -10.33 -12.41 -29.95
CA ASN A 121 -9.29 -12.54 -30.99
C ASN A 121 -8.72 -11.19 -31.48
N LEU A 122 -8.81 -10.15 -30.68
CA LEU A 122 -8.24 -8.83 -30.98
C LEU A 122 -6.78 -8.71 -30.48
N ILE A 123 -6.41 -9.51 -29.50
CA ILE A 123 -5.02 -9.63 -28.99
C ILE A 123 -4.56 -11.06 -29.20
N LYS A 124 -3.30 -11.23 -29.63
CA LYS A 124 -2.70 -12.55 -29.77
C LYS A 124 -2.54 -13.24 -28.42
N PRO A 125 -3.04 -14.48 -28.23
CA PRO A 125 -2.91 -15.21 -26.96
C PRO A 125 -1.49 -15.26 -26.43
N GLY A 126 -1.32 -14.91 -25.14
CA GLY A 126 -0.04 -14.87 -24.43
C GLY A 126 0.65 -13.50 -24.48
N GLN A 127 0.24 -12.58 -25.36
CA GLN A 127 0.78 -11.22 -25.40
C GLN A 127 0.35 -10.42 -24.17
N GLU A 128 -0.89 -10.60 -23.72
CA GLU A 128 -1.44 -9.99 -22.51
C GLU A 128 -0.65 -10.32 -21.24
N LYS A 129 0.02 -11.47 -21.18
CA LYS A 129 0.78 -11.92 -20.02
C LYS A 129 1.95 -11.01 -19.67
N TRP A 130 2.47 -10.27 -20.65
CA TRP A 130 3.53 -9.29 -20.41
C TRP A 130 3.06 -8.06 -19.61
N LEU A 131 1.75 -7.86 -19.48
CA LEU A 131 1.15 -6.80 -18.66
C LEU A 131 1.16 -7.15 -17.16
N LEU A 132 1.47 -8.40 -16.79
CA LEU A 132 1.48 -8.87 -15.40
C LEU A 132 2.55 -8.19 -14.55
N ASP A 133 3.59 -7.62 -15.14
CA ASP A 133 4.55 -6.78 -14.42
C ASP A 133 3.87 -5.55 -13.79
N LEU A 134 3.02 -4.85 -14.53
CA LEU A 134 2.26 -3.70 -14.03
C LEU A 134 1.08 -4.13 -13.13
N VAL A 135 0.43 -5.27 -13.44
CA VAL A 135 -0.67 -5.81 -12.62
C VAL A 135 -0.17 -6.13 -11.22
N LEU A 136 0.99 -6.79 -11.10
CA LEU A 136 1.61 -7.06 -9.81
C LEU A 136 1.89 -5.78 -9.04
N LEU A 137 2.53 -4.79 -9.68
CA LEU A 137 2.88 -3.52 -9.04
C LEU A 137 1.62 -2.82 -8.48
N GLY A 138 0.58 -2.68 -9.30
CA GLY A 138 -0.65 -2.02 -8.85
C GLY A 138 -1.36 -2.80 -7.74
N THR A 139 -1.47 -4.12 -7.87
CA THR A 139 -2.11 -4.98 -6.85
C THR A 139 -1.42 -4.87 -5.48
N ILE A 140 -0.09 -4.90 -5.46
CA ILE A 140 0.68 -4.75 -4.22
C ILE A 140 0.63 -3.32 -3.67
N CYS A 141 0.77 -2.31 -4.55
CA CYS A 141 0.77 -0.91 -4.12
C CYS A 141 -0.59 -0.44 -3.58
N ASP A 142 -1.67 -1.06 -4.05
CA ASP A 142 -3.03 -0.83 -3.57
C ASP A 142 -3.40 -1.72 -2.36
N ASN A 143 -2.42 -2.48 -1.87
CA ASN A 143 -2.56 -3.38 -0.71
C ASN A 143 -3.75 -4.36 -0.80
N MET A 144 -4.02 -4.85 -2.01
CA MET A 144 -5.10 -5.80 -2.24
C MET A 144 -4.76 -7.19 -1.71
N LEU A 145 -5.79 -7.94 -1.28
CA LEU A 145 -5.62 -9.29 -0.76
C LEU A 145 -5.01 -10.21 -1.83
N LEU A 146 -3.90 -10.87 -1.49
CA LEU A 146 -3.23 -11.87 -2.34
C LEU A 146 -3.87 -13.25 -2.19
N VAL A 147 -5.17 -13.31 -2.45
CA VAL A 147 -5.98 -14.54 -2.44
C VAL A 147 -6.61 -14.78 -3.80
N GLY A 148 -7.02 -16.01 -4.08
CA GLY A 148 -7.70 -16.37 -5.32
C GLY A 148 -6.92 -15.90 -6.56
N GLU A 149 -7.57 -15.11 -7.41
CA GLU A 149 -6.97 -14.66 -8.66
C GLU A 149 -5.80 -13.68 -8.45
N ASN A 150 -5.88 -12.77 -7.49
CA ASN A 150 -4.75 -11.87 -7.18
C ASN A 150 -3.48 -12.63 -6.82
N ARG A 151 -3.58 -13.76 -6.14
CA ARG A 151 -2.42 -14.61 -5.85
C ARG A 151 -1.87 -15.23 -7.12
N ILE A 152 -2.72 -15.71 -8.02
CA ILE A 152 -2.30 -16.26 -9.32
C ILE A 152 -1.61 -15.19 -10.16
N LEU A 153 -2.24 -14.02 -10.29
CA LEU A 153 -1.68 -12.87 -11.03
C LEU A 153 -0.37 -12.42 -10.40
N GLY A 154 -0.30 -12.39 -9.06
CA GLY A 154 0.90 -12.06 -8.31
C GLY A 154 2.05 -13.04 -8.55
N TYR A 155 1.78 -14.34 -8.47
CA TYR A 155 2.79 -15.39 -8.70
C TYR A 155 3.43 -15.29 -10.08
N TYR A 156 2.60 -15.13 -11.13
CA TYR A 156 3.12 -14.96 -12.48
C TYR A 156 3.68 -13.56 -12.70
N GLY A 157 3.12 -12.54 -12.05
CA GLY A 157 3.58 -11.16 -12.10
C GLY A 157 5.01 -11.00 -11.61
N VAL A 158 5.40 -11.68 -10.52
CA VAL A 158 6.81 -11.71 -10.05
C VAL A 158 7.73 -12.20 -11.17
N LYS A 159 7.40 -13.33 -11.81
CA LYS A 159 8.21 -13.91 -12.88
C LYS A 159 8.30 -13.02 -14.12
N VAL A 160 7.23 -12.26 -14.42
CA VAL A 160 7.22 -11.32 -15.54
C VAL A 160 8.00 -10.05 -15.18
N LEU A 161 7.85 -9.54 -13.96
CA LEU A 161 8.58 -8.34 -13.51
C LEU A 161 10.09 -8.57 -13.46
N GLU A 162 10.56 -9.73 -13.01
CA GLU A 162 11.97 -10.14 -13.07
C GLU A 162 12.54 -10.10 -14.50
N LYS A 163 11.70 -10.38 -15.48
CA LYS A 163 12.03 -10.41 -16.90
C LYS A 163 11.41 -9.26 -17.69
N THR A 164 10.99 -8.20 -16.98
CA THR A 164 10.30 -7.08 -17.61
C THR A 164 11.04 -6.56 -18.83
N ARG A 165 10.29 -6.22 -19.87
CA ARG A 165 10.83 -5.63 -21.11
C ARG A 165 10.86 -4.11 -21.06
N ARG A 166 10.22 -3.49 -20.04
CA ARG A 166 10.12 -2.04 -19.89
C ARG A 166 11.43 -1.45 -19.41
N PRO A 167 12.08 -0.57 -20.21
CA PRO A 167 13.32 0.08 -19.77
C PRO A 167 13.15 0.83 -18.45
N GLY A 168 12.00 1.52 -18.27
CA GLY A 168 11.72 2.29 -17.07
C GLY A 168 11.66 1.43 -15.81
N LEU A 169 11.00 0.27 -15.83
CA LEU A 169 10.97 -0.64 -14.68
C LEU A 169 12.35 -1.22 -14.38
N LYS A 170 13.16 -1.54 -15.38
CA LYS A 170 14.53 -2.02 -15.19
C LYS A 170 15.39 -1.00 -14.44
N GLU A 171 15.36 0.25 -14.88
CA GLU A 171 16.12 1.33 -14.21
C GLU A 171 15.58 1.65 -12.83
N LEU A 172 14.26 1.62 -12.64
CA LEU A 172 13.65 1.82 -11.33
C LEU A 172 14.05 0.74 -10.31
N ILE A 173 13.99 -0.53 -10.69
CA ILE A 173 14.41 -1.69 -9.88
C ILE A 173 15.89 -1.58 -9.51
N LYS A 174 16.73 -1.25 -10.48
CA LYS A 174 18.17 -1.05 -10.30
C LYS A 174 18.47 0.10 -9.34
N ASN A 175 17.86 1.28 -9.53
CA ASN A 175 18.06 2.46 -8.68
C ASN A 175 17.52 2.23 -7.25
N ALA A 176 16.47 1.41 -7.12
CA ALA A 176 15.94 1.01 -5.82
C ALA A 176 16.85 0.01 -5.09
N GLY A 177 17.85 -0.58 -5.76
CA GLY A 177 18.74 -1.58 -5.17
C GLY A 177 18.05 -2.90 -4.85
N VAL A 178 16.93 -3.21 -5.54
CA VAL A 178 16.16 -4.43 -5.33
C VAL A 178 16.93 -5.63 -5.84
N LYS A 179 17.19 -6.60 -4.96
CA LYS A 179 17.90 -7.85 -5.29
C LYS A 179 16.94 -8.97 -5.71
N SER A 180 15.77 -9.00 -5.10
CA SER A 180 14.71 -9.98 -5.39
C SER A 180 13.35 -9.28 -5.42
N ILE A 181 12.50 -9.70 -6.34
CA ILE A 181 11.14 -9.17 -6.46
C ILE A 181 10.26 -9.89 -5.46
N THR A 182 9.83 -9.17 -4.44
CA THR A 182 8.88 -9.62 -3.40
C THR A 182 7.80 -8.56 -3.22
N ALA A 183 6.69 -8.90 -2.58
CA ALA A 183 5.69 -7.88 -2.24
C ALA A 183 6.28 -6.80 -1.32
N GLU A 184 7.19 -7.15 -0.41
CA GLU A 184 7.90 -6.19 0.44
C GLU A 184 8.76 -5.23 -0.40
N SER A 185 9.58 -5.74 -1.34
CA SER A 185 10.40 -4.88 -2.21
C SER A 185 9.55 -3.97 -3.10
N ILE A 186 8.40 -4.46 -3.57
CA ILE A 186 7.44 -3.65 -4.33
C ILE A 186 6.81 -2.58 -3.43
N GLY A 187 6.23 -2.98 -2.30
CA GLY A 187 5.48 -2.06 -1.42
C GLY A 187 6.35 -0.99 -0.75
N PHE A 188 7.62 -1.31 -0.43
CA PHE A 188 8.50 -0.41 0.33
C PHE A 188 9.67 0.18 -0.46
N GLN A 189 10.01 -0.37 -1.63
CA GLN A 189 11.12 0.15 -2.43
C GLN A 189 10.66 0.67 -3.80
N ILE A 190 9.92 -0.10 -4.59
CA ILE A 190 9.50 0.29 -5.94
C ILE A 190 8.31 1.25 -5.89
N GLY A 191 7.22 0.86 -5.25
CA GLY A 191 5.96 1.62 -5.19
C GLY A 191 6.11 3.03 -4.63
N PRO A 192 6.83 3.25 -3.50
CA PRO A 192 7.05 4.58 -2.98
C PRO A 192 7.76 5.56 -3.93
N ARG A 193 8.60 5.06 -4.85
CA ARG A 193 9.25 5.87 -5.88
C ARG A 193 8.26 6.29 -6.96
N LEU A 194 7.47 5.34 -7.48
CA LEU A 194 6.40 5.64 -8.43
C LEU A 194 5.37 6.62 -7.85
N ASN A 195 5.01 6.43 -6.59
CA ASN A 195 4.02 7.28 -5.93
C ASN A 195 4.55 8.67 -5.53
N ALA A 196 5.88 8.87 -5.50
CA ALA A 196 6.48 10.14 -5.06
C ALA A 196 6.11 11.31 -5.96
N ALA A 197 6.08 11.10 -7.27
CA ALA A 197 5.72 12.12 -8.25
C ALA A 197 4.29 12.64 -7.99
N GLY A 198 3.27 11.78 -7.95
CA GLY A 198 1.89 12.17 -7.69
C GLY A 198 1.59 12.67 -6.27
N ARG A 199 2.59 12.65 -5.37
CA ARG A 199 2.46 13.24 -4.02
C ARG A 199 3.05 14.63 -3.92
N LEU A 200 4.11 14.94 -4.65
CA LEU A 200 4.81 16.22 -4.57
C LEU A 200 4.60 17.08 -5.81
N GLU A 201 4.31 16.46 -6.94
CA GLU A 201 4.14 17.12 -8.24
C GLU A 201 3.00 16.45 -9.01
N THR A 202 3.26 16.01 -10.24
CA THR A 202 2.29 15.30 -11.08
C THR A 202 2.68 13.84 -11.27
N ALA A 203 1.69 12.95 -11.43
CA ALA A 203 1.95 11.54 -11.69
C ALA A 203 2.48 11.26 -13.11
N GLU A 204 2.55 12.28 -13.97
CA GLU A 204 3.02 12.15 -15.36
C GLU A 204 4.45 11.62 -15.47
N LEU A 205 5.35 12.03 -14.56
CA LEU A 205 6.71 11.54 -14.52
C LEU A 205 6.76 10.00 -14.38
N SER A 206 5.95 9.45 -13.49
CA SER A 206 5.85 8.01 -13.28
C SER A 206 5.20 7.30 -14.48
N LEU A 207 4.17 7.90 -15.07
CA LEU A 207 3.54 7.38 -16.28
C LEU A 207 4.55 7.32 -17.43
N ASN A 208 5.30 8.40 -17.66
CA ASN A 208 6.29 8.48 -18.73
C ASN A 208 7.41 7.45 -18.52
N LEU A 209 7.87 7.24 -17.28
CA LEU A 209 8.83 6.17 -16.98
C LEU A 209 8.29 4.79 -17.38
N LEU A 210 7.03 4.50 -17.09
CA LEU A 210 6.42 3.19 -17.41
C LEU A 210 6.17 3.00 -18.92
N ARG A 211 6.02 4.09 -19.68
CA ARG A 211 5.70 4.10 -21.11
C ARG A 211 6.92 4.12 -22.02
N THR A 212 8.02 4.74 -21.57
CA THR A 212 9.19 4.94 -22.44
C THR A 212 9.78 3.62 -22.93
N ASN A 213 10.16 3.61 -24.20
CA ASN A 213 10.93 2.55 -24.84
C ASN A 213 12.43 2.90 -24.97
N SER A 214 12.83 4.12 -24.57
CA SER A 214 14.21 4.60 -24.60
C SER A 214 14.91 4.28 -23.28
N ALA A 215 16.03 3.56 -23.34
CA ALA A 215 16.84 3.27 -22.16
C ALA A 215 17.47 4.55 -21.56
N THR A 216 17.85 5.52 -22.41
CA THR A 216 18.42 6.80 -21.96
C THR A 216 17.39 7.63 -21.23
N GLU A 217 16.18 7.76 -21.79
CA GLU A 217 15.08 8.47 -21.17
C GLU A 217 14.65 7.79 -19.85
N ALA A 218 14.57 6.46 -19.85
CA ALA A 218 14.26 5.67 -18.66
C ALA A 218 15.24 5.96 -17.52
N ALA A 219 16.54 6.04 -17.81
CA ALA A 219 17.55 6.37 -16.81
C ALA A 219 17.35 7.77 -16.22
N THR A 220 17.06 8.77 -17.05
CA THR A 220 16.79 10.15 -16.62
C THR A 220 15.55 10.21 -15.73
N LEU A 221 14.42 9.68 -16.20
CA LEU A 221 13.14 9.68 -15.45
C LEU A 221 13.24 8.92 -14.12
N ALA A 222 13.97 7.78 -14.10
CA ALA A 222 14.18 7.02 -12.87
C ALA A 222 15.06 7.78 -11.85
N MET A 223 16.02 8.58 -12.29
CA MET A 223 16.80 9.46 -11.41
C MET A 223 15.95 10.59 -10.84
N GLU A 224 15.11 11.23 -11.66
CA GLU A 224 14.19 12.28 -11.21
C GLU A 224 13.21 11.74 -10.14
N LEU A 225 12.65 10.54 -10.36
CA LEU A 225 11.79 9.88 -9.36
C LEU A 225 12.54 9.54 -8.07
N GLU A 226 13.81 9.15 -8.14
CA GLU A 226 14.63 8.93 -6.94
C GLU A 226 14.82 10.23 -6.15
N GLU A 227 15.09 11.36 -6.80
CA GLU A 227 15.22 12.64 -6.13
C GLU A 227 13.90 13.10 -5.49
N LEU A 228 12.77 12.96 -6.18
CA LEU A 228 11.44 13.23 -5.61
C LEU A 228 11.13 12.32 -4.41
N ASN A 229 11.49 11.05 -4.49
CA ASN A 229 11.31 10.12 -3.38
C ASN A 229 12.20 10.47 -2.17
N LYS A 230 13.44 10.91 -2.40
CA LYS A 230 14.31 11.43 -1.33
C LYS A 230 13.72 12.68 -0.69
N LYS A 231 13.24 13.65 -1.50
CA LYS A 231 12.56 14.86 -1.02
C LYS A 231 11.36 14.49 -0.16
N ARG A 232 10.46 13.64 -0.67
CA ARG A 232 9.29 13.15 0.06
C ARG A 232 9.67 12.53 1.41
N ARG A 233 10.69 11.65 1.44
CA ARG A 233 11.17 11.01 2.68
C ARG A 233 11.72 12.02 3.68
N THR A 234 12.44 13.03 3.21
CA THR A 234 13.00 14.10 4.05
C THR A 234 11.86 14.92 4.65
N GLU A 235 10.90 15.37 3.85
CA GLU A 235 9.74 16.14 4.33
C GLU A 235 8.90 15.35 5.32
N GLN A 236 8.62 14.06 5.02
CA GLN A 236 7.92 13.17 5.93
C GLN A 236 8.64 13.04 7.28
N ARG A 237 9.97 12.81 7.25
CA ARG A 237 10.78 12.70 8.45
C ARG A 237 10.76 13.99 9.26
N THR A 238 10.96 15.14 8.61
CA THR A 238 10.95 16.44 9.25
C THR A 238 9.62 16.70 9.97
N ALA A 239 8.49 16.46 9.29
CA ALA A 239 7.16 16.60 9.89
C ALA A 239 6.95 15.65 11.09
N THR A 240 7.34 14.38 10.94
CA THR A 240 7.21 13.39 12.02
C THR A 240 8.08 13.75 13.22
N ASP A 241 9.33 14.18 13.00
CA ASP A 241 10.27 14.59 14.07
C ASP A 241 9.79 15.87 14.76
N GLU A 242 9.19 16.81 14.02
CA GLU A 242 8.59 18.03 14.55
C GLU A 242 7.43 17.72 15.49
N ILE A 243 6.47 16.89 15.06
CA ILE A 243 5.34 16.46 15.86
C ILE A 243 5.83 15.71 17.12
N SER A 244 6.78 14.80 16.95
CA SER A 244 7.33 14.03 18.08
C SER A 244 8.00 14.90 19.14
N ARG A 245 8.69 15.99 18.72
CA ARG A 245 9.30 16.96 19.65
C ARG A 245 8.27 17.77 20.42
N ARG A 246 7.13 18.12 19.80
CA ARG A 246 6.02 18.81 20.48
C ARG A 246 5.33 17.93 21.53
N LYS A 247 5.56 16.61 21.50
CA LYS A 247 4.87 15.56 22.28
C LYS A 247 3.37 15.63 22.03
N PRO A 248 2.82 14.76 21.16
CA PRO A 248 1.39 14.72 20.88
C PRO A 248 0.57 14.73 22.18
N THR A 249 -0.60 15.33 22.12
CA THR A 249 -1.51 15.42 23.25
C THR A 249 -1.82 14.04 23.85
N SER A 250 -2.21 13.99 25.11
CA SER A 250 -2.69 12.76 25.77
C SER A 250 -4.01 12.24 25.20
N ASP A 251 -4.64 13.00 24.30
CA ASP A 251 -5.89 12.66 23.64
C ASP A 251 -5.87 11.26 23.02
N PRO A 252 -7.00 10.55 23.01
CA PRO A 252 -7.08 9.22 22.39
C PRO A 252 -6.87 9.26 20.88
N VAL A 253 -7.21 10.37 20.21
CA VAL A 253 -6.93 10.60 18.77
C VAL A 253 -5.93 11.73 18.62
N ILE A 254 -4.84 11.48 17.92
CA ILE A 254 -3.81 12.49 17.63
C ILE A 254 -4.34 13.41 16.53
N ILE A 255 -4.38 14.72 16.77
CA ILE A 255 -4.76 15.72 15.77
C ILE A 255 -3.71 16.82 15.79
N GLU A 256 -2.88 16.84 14.73
CA GLU A 256 -1.74 17.75 14.61
C GLU A 256 -1.87 18.66 13.39
N THR A 257 -1.47 19.92 13.59
CA THR A 257 -1.46 20.94 12.54
C THR A 257 -0.05 21.48 12.32
N GLY A 258 0.30 21.80 11.08
CA GLY A 258 1.60 22.39 10.75
C GLY A 258 1.65 22.87 9.30
N ASP A 259 2.81 23.40 8.92
CA ASP A 259 3.10 23.84 7.56
C ASP A 259 3.84 22.72 6.82
N TRP A 260 3.06 21.75 6.31
CA TRP A 260 3.58 20.59 5.61
C TRP A 260 2.90 20.43 4.26
N HIS A 261 3.63 19.90 3.30
CA HIS A 261 3.06 19.62 1.98
C HIS A 261 1.88 18.65 2.07
N GLU A 262 0.72 18.99 1.48
CA GLU A 262 -0.51 18.21 1.59
C GLU A 262 -0.35 16.74 1.12
N GLY A 263 0.51 16.48 0.14
CA GLY A 263 0.78 15.14 -0.39
C GLY A 263 1.44 14.15 0.58
N ILE A 264 2.02 14.65 1.70
CA ILE A 264 2.65 13.79 2.71
C ILE A 264 1.79 13.59 3.96
N LEU A 265 0.70 14.35 4.17
CA LEU A 265 -0.09 14.32 5.41
C LEU A 265 -0.55 12.90 5.76
N GLY A 266 -1.03 12.14 4.78
CA GLY A 266 -1.49 10.77 5.00
C GLY A 266 -0.36 9.79 5.36
N ILE A 267 0.87 10.05 4.91
CA ILE A 267 2.03 9.21 5.26
C ILE A 267 2.49 9.56 6.68
N VAL A 268 2.48 10.85 7.04
CA VAL A 268 2.80 11.30 8.40
C VAL A 268 1.77 10.76 9.39
N ALA A 269 0.46 10.85 9.08
CA ALA A 269 -0.59 10.27 9.90
C ALA A 269 -0.39 8.76 10.13
N GLY A 270 -0.07 8.00 9.07
CA GLY A 270 0.26 6.58 9.18
C GLY A 270 1.45 6.33 10.12
N ARG A 271 2.50 7.16 10.02
CA ARG A 271 3.68 7.02 10.89
C ARG A 271 3.36 7.33 12.36
N LEU A 272 2.48 8.30 12.62
CA LEU A 272 2.01 8.58 13.98
C LEU A 272 1.22 7.40 14.55
N VAL A 273 0.33 6.80 13.74
CA VAL A 273 -0.40 5.58 14.13
C VAL A 273 0.55 4.45 14.49
N GLU A 274 1.58 4.21 13.68
CA GLU A 274 2.60 3.18 13.95
C GLU A 274 3.36 3.45 15.27
N ASN A 275 3.76 4.70 15.50
CA ASN A 275 4.57 5.07 16.66
C ASN A 275 3.77 5.11 17.97
N TYR A 276 2.54 5.64 17.92
CA TYR A 276 1.76 5.93 19.14
C TYR A 276 0.60 4.96 19.37
N LYS A 277 0.29 4.07 18.41
CA LYS A 277 -0.82 3.12 18.49
C LYS A 277 -2.17 3.81 18.79
N LYS A 278 -2.39 4.94 18.14
CA LYS A 278 -3.58 5.77 18.23
C LYS A 278 -4.04 6.20 16.84
N PRO A 279 -5.34 6.39 16.58
CA PRO A 279 -5.79 7.05 15.36
C PRO A 279 -5.16 8.45 15.26
N ALA A 280 -4.88 8.91 14.05
CA ALA A 280 -4.24 10.21 13.85
C ALA A 280 -4.81 10.96 12.64
N PHE A 281 -5.00 12.27 12.80
CA PHE A 281 -5.23 13.23 11.73
C PHE A 281 -4.05 14.21 11.68
N VAL A 282 -3.54 14.46 10.49
CA VAL A 282 -2.51 15.47 10.22
C VAL A 282 -3.07 16.46 9.21
N LEU A 283 -3.02 17.74 9.54
CA LEU A 283 -3.63 18.83 8.78
C LEU A 283 -2.60 19.91 8.46
N SER A 284 -2.73 20.51 7.27
CA SER A 284 -1.95 21.66 6.85
C SER A 284 -2.86 22.73 6.25
N GLU A 285 -2.53 24.00 6.44
CA GLU A 285 -3.24 25.09 5.80
C GLU A 285 -2.92 25.08 4.29
N VAL A 286 -3.94 25.09 3.45
CA VAL A 286 -3.79 25.09 1.99
C VAL A 286 -4.24 26.39 1.34
N GLU A 287 -5.20 27.07 1.95
CA GLU A 287 -5.76 28.34 1.48
C GLU A 287 -6.22 29.14 2.71
N ASN A 288 -6.26 30.45 2.63
CA ASN A 288 -6.72 31.43 3.62
C ASN A 288 -7.62 30.87 4.76
N GLY A 289 -7.03 30.24 5.75
CA GLY A 289 -7.76 29.69 6.90
C GLY A 289 -8.48 28.36 6.64
N ILE A 290 -8.26 27.69 5.51
CA ILE A 290 -8.75 26.35 5.23
C ILE A 290 -7.61 25.33 5.42
N PHE A 291 -7.83 24.38 6.31
CA PHE A 291 -6.95 23.25 6.56
C PHE A 291 -7.41 22.02 5.79
N LYS A 292 -6.51 21.39 5.06
CA LYS A 292 -6.69 20.06 4.45
C LYS A 292 -5.97 19.04 5.31
N GLY A 293 -6.63 17.93 5.60
CA GLY A 293 -6.08 16.89 6.47
C GLY A 293 -6.25 15.49 5.93
N SER A 294 -5.42 14.60 6.43
CA SER A 294 -5.54 13.17 6.19
C SER A 294 -5.52 12.42 7.51
N GLY A 295 -6.47 11.49 7.66
CA GLY A 295 -6.59 10.60 8.82
C GLY A 295 -6.13 9.18 8.52
N ARG A 296 -5.60 8.52 9.53
CA ARG A 296 -5.31 7.08 9.56
C ARG A 296 -5.87 6.49 10.83
N SER A 297 -6.46 5.31 10.71
CA SER A 297 -7.09 4.61 11.82
C SER A 297 -6.11 3.72 12.59
N PHE A 298 -6.53 3.34 13.80
CA PHE A 298 -5.92 2.29 14.59
C PHE A 298 -7.01 1.47 15.29
N GLY A 299 -6.89 0.14 15.27
CA GLY A 299 -7.91 -0.76 15.82
C GLY A 299 -9.28 -0.57 15.15
N ASP A 300 -10.34 -0.61 15.93
CA ASP A 300 -11.72 -0.54 15.45
C ASP A 300 -12.26 0.89 15.26
N PHE A 301 -11.41 1.90 15.36
CA PHE A 301 -11.81 3.29 15.15
C PHE A 301 -12.10 3.57 13.67
N ASN A 302 -13.37 3.79 13.34
CA ASN A 302 -13.80 4.03 11.96
C ASN A 302 -13.76 5.51 11.60
N LEU A 303 -12.80 5.91 10.74
CA LEU A 303 -12.61 7.30 10.34
C LEU A 303 -13.80 7.88 9.56
N ALA A 304 -14.44 7.11 8.70
CA ALA A 304 -15.59 7.60 7.92
C ALA A 304 -16.75 7.95 8.85
N LYS A 305 -17.05 7.11 9.86
CA LYS A 305 -18.06 7.38 10.88
C LYS A 305 -17.67 8.53 11.79
N ALA A 306 -16.39 8.67 12.12
CA ALA A 306 -15.88 9.80 12.90
C ALA A 306 -16.10 11.14 12.16
N LEU A 307 -15.84 11.19 10.85
CA LEU A 307 -16.11 12.39 10.05
C LEU A 307 -17.61 12.67 9.90
N GLU A 308 -18.45 11.64 9.77
CA GLU A 308 -19.90 11.81 9.77
C GLU A 308 -20.41 12.38 11.11
N PHE A 309 -19.85 11.93 12.25
CA PHE A 309 -20.17 12.50 13.57
C PHE A 309 -19.73 13.98 13.68
N ALA A 310 -18.64 14.36 13.03
CA ALA A 310 -18.11 15.72 13.04
C ALA A 310 -18.57 16.59 11.84
N LYS A 311 -19.58 16.17 11.08
CA LYS A 311 -19.99 16.80 9.80
C LYS A 311 -20.37 18.26 9.90
N ASP A 312 -20.86 18.73 11.03
CA ASP A 312 -21.27 20.11 11.27
C ASP A 312 -20.12 21.08 11.54
N VAL A 313 -18.90 20.57 11.74
CA VAL A 313 -17.68 21.39 11.99
C VAL A 313 -16.64 21.26 10.89
N ILE A 314 -16.90 20.48 9.84
CA ILE A 314 -16.02 20.33 8.69
C ILE A 314 -16.63 20.97 7.44
N VAL A 315 -15.79 21.41 6.51
CA VAL A 315 -16.23 21.90 5.20
C VAL A 315 -16.60 20.73 4.28
N SER A 316 -15.76 19.71 4.28
CA SER A 316 -15.98 18.47 3.56
C SER A 316 -15.09 17.36 4.14
N GLY A 317 -15.49 16.13 3.97
CA GLY A 317 -14.71 14.99 4.43
C GLY A 317 -15.29 13.69 3.92
N GLY A 318 -14.43 12.67 3.83
CA GLY A 318 -14.83 11.35 3.38
C GLY A 318 -13.67 10.38 3.34
N GLY A 319 -14.01 9.13 3.10
CA GLY A 319 -13.04 8.04 3.06
C GLY A 319 -13.64 6.72 3.51
N HIS A 320 -12.77 5.85 4.02
CA HIS A 320 -13.12 4.53 4.51
C HIS A 320 -12.80 4.39 6.01
N ALA A 321 -13.06 3.24 6.58
CA ALA A 321 -12.76 2.98 8.00
C ALA A 321 -11.29 3.26 8.35
N GLY A 322 -10.34 2.85 7.48
CA GLY A 322 -8.90 2.93 7.75
C GLY A 322 -8.21 4.22 7.33
N ALA A 323 -8.78 4.99 6.39
CA ALA A 323 -8.18 6.20 5.85
C ALA A 323 -9.25 7.20 5.41
N ALA A 324 -9.04 8.49 5.72
CA ALA A 324 -9.99 9.53 5.36
C ALA A 324 -9.28 10.86 5.07
N GLY A 325 -9.93 11.70 4.25
CA GLY A 325 -9.55 13.08 4.00
C GLY A 325 -10.56 14.04 4.60
N VAL A 326 -10.12 15.23 4.98
CA VAL A 326 -11.00 16.26 5.59
C VAL A 326 -10.54 17.67 5.20
N ARG A 327 -11.49 18.59 5.05
CA ARG A 327 -11.25 20.03 4.95
C ARG A 327 -11.97 20.74 6.08
N ILE A 328 -11.30 21.64 6.78
CA ILE A 328 -11.79 22.30 8.00
C ILE A 328 -11.40 23.77 7.97
N GLU A 329 -12.31 24.67 8.35
CA GLU A 329 -11.95 26.06 8.60
C GLU A 329 -11.14 26.18 9.91
N GLN A 330 -10.16 27.06 9.93
CA GLN A 330 -9.29 27.32 11.09
C GLN A 330 -10.07 27.51 12.39
N LYS A 331 -11.17 28.28 12.34
CA LYS A 331 -12.01 28.55 13.50
C LYS A 331 -12.65 27.28 14.11
N ASN A 332 -12.79 26.22 13.32
CA ASN A 332 -13.44 24.98 13.72
C ASN A 332 -12.44 23.87 14.15
N LEU A 333 -11.13 24.10 14.07
CA LEU A 333 -10.13 23.09 14.43
C LEU A 333 -10.29 22.56 15.86
N TYR A 334 -10.58 23.46 16.82
CA TYR A 334 -10.82 23.07 18.20
C TYR A 334 -12.08 22.20 18.33
N ALA A 335 -13.20 22.63 17.75
CA ALA A 335 -14.45 21.90 17.78
C ALA A 335 -14.33 20.53 17.09
N PHE A 336 -13.58 20.44 16.01
CA PHE A 336 -13.25 19.17 15.34
C PHE A 336 -12.50 18.23 16.28
N ARG A 337 -11.46 18.73 16.99
CA ARG A 337 -10.70 17.94 17.97
C ARG A 337 -11.62 17.38 19.06
N GLU A 338 -12.46 18.20 19.65
CA GLU A 338 -13.40 17.80 20.68
C GLU A 338 -14.36 16.71 20.18
N LYS A 339 -14.98 16.89 19.00
CA LYS A 339 -15.93 15.93 18.44
C LYS A 339 -15.28 14.58 18.08
N ILE A 340 -14.09 14.60 17.52
CA ILE A 340 -13.39 13.35 17.15
C ILE A 340 -13.03 12.56 18.43
N ASN A 341 -12.60 13.24 19.49
CA ASN A 341 -12.31 12.59 20.77
C ASN A 341 -13.59 12.13 21.48
N GLU A 342 -14.68 12.91 21.43
CA GLU A 342 -16.00 12.51 21.94
C GLU A 342 -16.49 11.23 21.23
N TYR A 343 -16.37 11.16 19.91
CA TYR A 343 -16.72 9.96 19.16
C TYR A 343 -15.85 8.76 19.57
N TYR A 344 -14.54 8.94 19.78
CA TYR A 344 -13.67 7.87 20.28
C TYR A 344 -14.14 7.32 21.61
N HIS A 345 -14.44 8.19 22.59
CA HIS A 345 -14.92 7.78 23.90
C HIS A 345 -16.28 7.07 23.85
N SER A 346 -17.17 7.47 22.94
CA SER A 346 -18.46 6.82 22.73
C SER A 346 -18.36 5.34 22.30
N LEU A 347 -17.22 4.96 21.71
CA LEU A 347 -16.98 3.59 21.25
C LEU A 347 -16.41 2.66 22.34
N HIS A 348 -16.04 3.19 23.51
CA HIS A 348 -15.43 2.42 24.62
C HIS A 348 -14.20 1.59 24.20
N LEU A 349 -13.36 2.10 23.29
CA LEU A 349 -12.21 1.41 22.73
C LEU A 349 -11.00 1.31 23.69
N GLU A 350 -11.04 1.97 24.83
CA GLU A 350 -9.93 2.09 25.79
C GLU A 350 -9.42 0.74 26.32
N ASN A 351 -10.28 -0.29 26.27
CA ASN A 351 -9.96 -1.64 26.74
C ASN A 351 -9.50 -2.61 25.63
N GLN A 352 -9.61 -2.24 24.34
CA GLN A 352 -9.32 -3.15 23.23
C GLN A 352 -7.83 -3.30 22.93
N LEU A 353 -7.01 -2.31 23.30
CA LEU A 353 -5.56 -2.29 23.03
C LEU A 353 -4.74 -3.37 23.77
N LYS A 354 -5.34 -4.07 24.73
CA LYS A 354 -4.64 -5.08 25.54
C LYS A 354 -4.44 -6.43 24.85
N TYR A 355 -5.01 -6.66 23.65
CA TYR A 355 -5.12 -8.01 23.09
C TYR A 355 -4.63 -8.16 21.65
N LEU A 356 -3.81 -7.25 21.12
CA LEU A 356 -3.10 -7.49 19.86
C LEU A 356 -1.96 -8.50 20.13
N GLN A 357 -2.30 -9.77 20.12
CA GLN A 357 -1.34 -10.87 20.22
C GLN A 357 -1.00 -11.34 18.80
N VAL A 358 0.27 -11.43 18.50
CA VAL A 358 0.75 -12.12 17.31
C VAL A 358 0.48 -13.61 17.51
N GLN A 359 -0.18 -14.25 16.55
CA GLN A 359 -0.40 -15.70 16.56
C GLN A 359 0.66 -16.40 15.69
N SER A 360 1.12 -17.56 16.14
CA SER A 360 1.95 -18.44 15.32
C SER A 360 1.09 -19.35 14.47
N ASP A 361 1.58 -19.66 13.28
CA ASP A 361 0.95 -20.64 12.41
C ASP A 361 1.37 -22.07 12.77
N LEU A 362 2.60 -22.23 13.30
CA LEU A 362 3.16 -23.54 13.63
C LEU A 362 4.14 -23.47 14.81
N ASP A 363 4.03 -24.40 15.73
CA ASP A 363 5.01 -24.62 16.80
C ASP A 363 6.15 -25.54 16.31
N ILE A 364 7.39 -25.12 16.52
CA ILE A 364 8.59 -25.86 16.14
C ILE A 364 9.22 -26.49 17.38
N ALA A 365 9.37 -27.83 17.32
CA ALA A 365 9.98 -28.60 18.40
C ALA A 365 11.51 -28.64 18.33
N ASN A 366 12.08 -28.69 17.12
CA ASN A 366 13.51 -28.82 16.87
C ASN A 366 14.01 -27.67 16.01
N LEU A 367 15.06 -26.98 16.42
CA LEU A 367 15.65 -25.89 15.62
C LEU A 367 16.34 -26.40 14.34
N GLY A 368 16.71 -27.70 14.30
CA GLY A 368 17.25 -28.34 13.11
C GLY A 368 16.28 -28.44 11.95
N ASP A 369 14.97 -28.28 12.20
CA ASP A 369 13.92 -28.26 11.17
C ASP A 369 14.00 -26.97 10.32
N PHE A 370 14.61 -25.89 10.85
CA PHE A 370 14.91 -24.68 10.08
C PHE A 370 16.10 -24.92 9.15
N SER A 371 15.82 -25.47 8.00
CA SER A 371 16.79 -25.81 6.95
C SER A 371 16.64 -24.89 5.74
N LEU A 372 17.63 -24.89 4.85
CA LEU A 372 17.53 -24.23 3.56
C LEU A 372 16.42 -24.85 2.69
N GLU A 373 16.15 -26.14 2.85
CA GLU A 373 15.07 -26.85 2.17
C GLU A 373 13.70 -26.29 2.62
N LEU A 374 13.48 -26.11 3.93
CA LEU A 374 12.26 -25.45 4.43
C LEU A 374 12.08 -24.05 3.81
N LEU A 375 13.15 -23.26 3.68
CA LEU A 375 13.05 -21.95 3.07
C LEU A 375 12.65 -22.03 1.58
N GLU A 376 13.17 -23.00 0.84
CA GLU A 376 12.76 -23.22 -0.54
C GLU A 376 11.28 -23.67 -0.65
N ASP A 377 10.83 -24.52 0.27
CA ASP A 377 9.42 -24.93 0.34
C ASP A 377 8.50 -23.74 0.64
N LEU A 378 8.90 -22.85 1.59
CA LEU A 378 8.16 -21.65 1.91
C LEU A 378 8.05 -20.68 0.71
N LYS A 379 9.06 -20.63 -0.16
CA LYS A 379 8.98 -19.83 -1.41
C LYS A 379 7.84 -20.27 -2.34
N SER A 380 7.40 -21.53 -2.25
CA SER A 380 6.25 -22.00 -3.03
C SER A 380 4.92 -21.33 -2.61
N LEU A 381 4.87 -20.77 -1.40
CA LEU A 381 3.73 -20.04 -0.88
C LEU A 381 3.70 -18.58 -1.33
N GLU A 382 4.80 -18.05 -1.88
CA GLU A 382 4.89 -16.68 -2.37
C GLU A 382 3.94 -16.38 -3.57
N PRO A 383 3.61 -15.12 -3.82
CA PRO A 383 4.02 -13.93 -3.09
C PRO A 383 3.28 -13.76 -1.76
N PHE A 384 4.04 -13.44 -0.70
CA PHE A 384 3.45 -13.06 0.58
C PHE A 384 2.95 -11.61 0.55
N GLY A 385 1.92 -11.31 1.34
CA GLY A 385 1.32 -9.98 1.45
C GLY A 385 -0.04 -10.04 2.14
N ALA A 386 -0.87 -9.01 1.98
CA ALA A 386 -2.20 -8.97 2.58
C ALA A 386 -3.02 -10.22 2.23
N GLY A 387 -3.55 -10.93 3.24
CA GLY A 387 -4.35 -12.15 3.08
C GLY A 387 -3.58 -13.42 2.68
N ASN A 388 -2.25 -13.33 2.51
CA ASN A 388 -1.32 -14.44 2.35
C ASN A 388 -0.02 -14.09 3.06
N GLU A 389 -0.11 -13.94 4.38
CA GLU A 389 1.01 -13.52 5.22
C GLU A 389 2.10 -14.60 5.24
N GLU A 390 3.34 -14.14 5.40
CA GLU A 390 4.46 -15.04 5.62
C GLU A 390 4.29 -15.79 6.95
N PRO A 391 4.43 -17.13 6.99
CA PRO A 391 4.19 -17.92 8.19
C PRO A 391 5.06 -17.49 9.38
N ILE A 392 4.43 -17.45 10.56
CA ILE A 392 5.08 -17.20 11.84
C ILE A 392 5.22 -18.50 12.59
N PHE A 393 6.45 -18.81 12.98
CA PHE A 393 6.77 -20.00 13.74
C PHE A 393 6.99 -19.68 15.22
N CYS A 394 6.52 -20.54 16.11
CA CYS A 394 6.79 -20.42 17.53
C CYS A 394 7.83 -21.42 17.99
N ILE A 395 8.88 -20.94 18.62
CA ILE A 395 9.88 -21.77 19.30
C ILE A 395 9.56 -21.78 20.79
N LYS A 396 9.16 -22.93 21.30
CA LYS A 396 8.73 -23.09 22.70
C LYS A 396 9.93 -23.21 23.63
N ASN A 397 10.05 -22.24 24.53
CA ASN A 397 11.00 -22.23 25.65
C ASN A 397 12.44 -22.70 25.29
N PRO A 398 13.10 -22.09 24.28
CA PRO A 398 14.49 -22.41 23.99
C PRO A 398 15.41 -21.83 25.05
N GLN A 399 16.63 -22.35 25.16
CA GLN A 399 17.68 -21.76 25.98
C GLN A 399 18.26 -20.51 25.29
N ILE A 400 18.30 -19.39 25.98
CA ILE A 400 19.00 -18.19 25.51
C ILE A 400 20.50 -18.37 25.78
N LEU A 401 21.32 -18.35 24.72
CA LEU A 401 22.78 -18.45 24.83
C LEU A 401 23.44 -17.07 24.91
N GLU A 402 23.02 -16.14 24.08
CA GLU A 402 23.61 -14.82 23.98
C GLU A 402 22.60 -13.79 23.50
N ILE A 403 22.68 -12.58 24.07
CA ILE A 403 21.93 -11.40 23.62
C ILE A 403 22.95 -10.30 23.29
N LYS A 404 22.89 -9.78 22.08
CA LYS A 404 23.79 -8.70 21.61
C LYS A 404 23.00 -7.52 21.07
N ARG A 405 23.42 -6.32 21.47
CA ARG A 405 22.99 -5.07 20.83
C ARG A 405 23.74 -4.87 19.52
N MET A 406 23.04 -4.45 18.48
CA MET A 406 23.60 -4.14 17.16
C MET A 406 23.13 -2.77 16.67
N GLY A 407 23.84 -2.24 15.67
CA GLY A 407 23.60 -0.90 15.12
C GLY A 407 24.32 0.20 15.92
N ASP A 408 24.54 1.36 15.29
CA ASP A 408 25.34 2.46 15.86
C ASP A 408 24.78 3.01 17.18
N LYS A 409 23.47 2.87 17.39
CA LYS A 409 22.78 3.30 18.63
C LYS A 409 22.35 2.13 19.51
N GLY A 410 22.76 0.89 19.19
CA GLY A 410 22.37 -0.31 19.92
C GLY A 410 20.87 -0.63 19.86
N GLN A 411 20.17 -0.15 18.84
CA GLN A 411 18.72 -0.27 18.71
C GLN A 411 18.24 -1.60 18.09
N HIS A 412 19.14 -2.44 17.62
CA HIS A 412 18.83 -3.75 17.05
C HIS A 412 19.32 -4.84 17.98
N LEU A 413 18.61 -5.97 17.98
CA LEU A 413 18.90 -7.14 18.80
C LEU A 413 19.39 -8.28 17.91
N ARG A 414 20.43 -8.97 18.38
CA ARG A 414 20.70 -10.35 18.00
C ARG A 414 20.59 -11.23 19.23
N ILE A 415 19.87 -12.34 19.10
CA ILE A 415 19.73 -13.36 20.13
C ILE A 415 20.05 -14.73 19.54
N ASP A 416 20.91 -15.51 20.21
CA ASP A 416 21.26 -16.87 19.82
C ASP A 416 20.45 -17.83 20.72
N LEU A 417 19.53 -18.59 20.12
CA LEU A 417 18.64 -19.54 20.79
C LEU A 417 19.12 -20.98 20.58
N LYS A 418 19.13 -21.78 21.64
CA LYS A 418 19.45 -23.21 21.57
C LYS A 418 18.20 -24.06 21.81
N GLY A 419 17.91 -24.93 20.87
CA GLY A 419 16.81 -25.87 20.94
C GLY A 419 17.10 -27.11 21.78
N LYS A 420 16.07 -27.90 22.02
CA LYS A 420 16.16 -29.21 22.72
C LYS A 420 17.03 -30.23 21.95
N ASP A 421 17.14 -30.06 20.64
CA ASP A 421 18.00 -30.83 19.73
C ASP A 421 19.46 -30.38 19.72
N ASN A 422 19.84 -29.47 20.63
CA ASN A 422 21.15 -28.83 20.71
C ASN A 422 21.55 -27.98 19.49
N LYS A 423 20.66 -27.72 18.54
CA LYS A 423 20.90 -26.80 17.43
C LYS A 423 20.76 -25.36 17.92
N ILE A 424 21.46 -24.47 17.23
CA ILE A 424 21.46 -23.04 17.52
C ILE A 424 20.85 -22.31 16.34
N LEU A 425 19.88 -21.43 16.62
CA LEU A 425 19.30 -20.52 15.66
C LEU A 425 19.63 -19.08 16.07
N LYS A 426 20.18 -18.33 15.13
CA LYS A 426 20.44 -16.89 15.30
C LYS A 426 19.18 -16.11 14.90
N CYS A 427 18.68 -15.32 15.82
CA CYS A 427 17.53 -14.48 15.61
C CYS A 427 17.93 -13.01 15.64
N VAL A 428 17.38 -12.20 14.76
CA VAL A 428 17.61 -10.76 14.68
C VAL A 428 16.30 -9.99 14.78
N ALA A 429 16.32 -8.88 15.53
CA ALA A 429 15.20 -7.94 15.58
C ALA A 429 15.70 -6.52 15.31
N PHE A 430 15.05 -5.83 14.37
CA PHE A 430 15.34 -4.43 14.09
C PHE A 430 14.45 -3.55 14.95
N PHE A 431 15.04 -2.52 15.60
CA PHE A 431 14.35 -1.63 16.53
C PHE A 431 13.60 -2.38 17.63
N ALA A 432 14.35 -3.32 18.28
CA ALA A 432 13.80 -4.18 19.32
C ALA A 432 13.34 -3.37 20.53
N PRO A 433 12.23 -3.76 21.19
CA PRO A 433 11.83 -3.21 22.48
C PRO A 433 12.94 -3.37 23.54
N GLU A 434 13.09 -2.40 24.41
CA GLU A 434 14.14 -2.44 25.45
C GLU A 434 14.02 -3.66 26.36
N SER A 435 12.80 -4.13 26.62
CA SER A 435 12.54 -5.34 27.41
C SER A 435 13.20 -6.59 26.83
N TRP A 436 13.38 -6.70 25.51
CA TRP A 436 13.99 -7.89 24.89
C TRP A 436 15.50 -7.98 25.10
N PHE A 437 16.14 -6.89 25.51
CA PHE A 437 17.59 -6.91 25.86
C PHE A 437 17.88 -7.43 27.27
N ASN A 438 16.84 -7.58 28.10
CA ASN A 438 16.93 -7.98 29.48
C ASN A 438 16.34 -9.38 29.76
N LEU A 439 16.10 -10.17 28.69
CA LEU A 439 15.65 -11.55 28.82
C LEU A 439 16.75 -12.40 29.46
N ASP A 440 16.35 -13.35 30.30
CA ASP A 440 17.26 -14.30 30.95
C ASP A 440 16.69 -15.72 30.89
N ASN A 441 17.41 -16.70 31.45
CA ASN A 441 16.98 -18.08 31.48
C ASN A 441 16.25 -18.49 32.78
N TYR A 442 15.96 -17.55 33.66
CA TYR A 442 15.20 -17.80 34.88
C TYR A 442 13.71 -17.85 34.57
N ASP A 443 13.26 -17.01 33.62
CA ASP A 443 11.93 -17.02 33.08
C ASP A 443 11.80 -17.94 31.87
N GLN A 444 10.59 -18.29 31.52
CA GLN A 444 10.28 -19.11 30.34
C GLN A 444 9.68 -18.21 29.25
N TYR A 445 10.23 -18.29 28.06
CA TYR A 445 9.81 -17.50 26.93
C TYR A 445 9.53 -18.34 25.70
N ASP A 446 8.42 -18.02 25.00
CA ASP A 446 8.19 -18.45 23.64
C ASP A 446 8.63 -17.35 22.67
N PHE A 447 9.29 -17.74 21.58
CA PHE A 447 9.81 -16.84 20.56
C PHE A 447 9.05 -17.00 19.26
N LEU A 448 8.40 -15.94 18.80
CA LEU A 448 7.72 -15.91 17.51
C LEU A 448 8.70 -15.37 16.46
N ILE A 449 8.93 -16.18 15.42
CA ILE A 449 9.97 -15.90 14.43
C ILE A 449 9.47 -16.13 13.00
N LYS A 450 10.16 -15.50 12.06
CA LYS A 450 10.12 -15.85 10.62
C LYS A 450 11.51 -16.31 10.20
N PRO A 451 11.67 -17.49 9.61
CA PRO A 451 12.97 -17.95 9.13
C PRO A 451 13.39 -17.13 7.90
N ILE A 452 14.65 -16.76 7.84
CA ILE A 452 15.23 -15.99 6.74
C ILE A 452 16.53 -16.65 6.25
N GLU A 453 16.82 -16.46 4.97
CA GLU A 453 18.11 -16.84 4.41
C GLU A 453 19.12 -15.72 4.67
N ASN A 454 20.27 -16.08 5.24
CA ASN A 454 21.44 -15.23 5.36
C ASN A 454 22.57 -15.75 4.49
N GLU A 455 23.16 -14.88 3.65
CA GLU A 455 24.35 -15.21 2.87
C GLU A 455 25.51 -14.32 3.34
N PHE A 456 26.53 -14.97 3.86
CA PHE A 456 27.73 -14.30 4.29
C PHE A 456 28.97 -14.95 3.64
N ARG A 457 29.72 -14.19 2.85
CA ARG A 457 30.92 -14.64 2.12
C ARG A 457 30.65 -15.87 1.24
N GLY A 458 29.48 -15.92 0.60
CA GLY A 458 29.08 -17.04 -0.27
C GLY A 458 28.58 -18.30 0.47
N VAL A 459 28.50 -18.25 1.80
CA VAL A 459 27.92 -19.34 2.60
C VAL A 459 26.48 -18.99 2.95
N ARG A 460 25.53 -19.80 2.51
CA ARG A 460 24.11 -19.67 2.84
C ARG A 460 23.82 -20.37 4.17
N SER A 461 23.06 -19.71 5.02
CA SER A 461 22.62 -20.25 6.31
C SER A 461 21.20 -19.79 6.62
N VAL A 462 20.51 -20.53 7.49
CA VAL A 462 19.21 -20.08 8.01
C VAL A 462 19.45 -19.28 9.29
N GLU A 463 18.87 -18.09 9.32
CA GLU A 463 18.68 -17.27 10.50
C GLU A 463 17.19 -17.01 10.69
N ALA A 464 16.80 -16.27 11.70
CA ALA A 464 15.39 -15.89 11.89
C ALA A 464 15.24 -14.40 12.19
N ARG A 465 14.15 -13.82 11.69
CA ARG A 465 13.67 -12.52 12.13
C ARG A 465 12.77 -12.72 13.35
N LEU A 466 13.15 -12.16 14.47
CA LEU A 466 12.32 -12.17 15.68
C LEU A 466 11.14 -11.21 15.53
N ILE A 467 9.95 -11.70 15.75
CA ILE A 467 8.68 -10.96 15.59
C ILE A 467 8.14 -10.56 16.95
N ASP A 468 8.12 -11.51 17.91
CA ASP A 468 7.66 -11.24 19.27
C ASP A 468 8.26 -12.22 20.26
N VAL A 469 8.19 -11.87 21.56
CA VAL A 469 8.62 -12.69 22.68
C VAL A 469 7.52 -12.68 23.73
N THR A 470 7.04 -13.85 24.10
CA THR A 470 6.00 -14.01 25.11
C THR A 470 6.56 -14.68 26.36
N ASN A 471 6.41 -14.05 27.52
CA ASN A 471 6.71 -14.68 28.81
C ASN A 471 5.54 -15.65 29.16
N ILE A 472 5.89 -16.94 29.39
CA ILE A 472 4.92 -18.00 29.73
C ILE A 472 4.97 -18.42 31.20
N GLY A 473 5.87 -17.82 32.00
CA GLY A 473 6.07 -18.09 33.43
C GLY A 473 5.44 -17.09 34.39
N GLY A 474 4.68 -16.08 33.86
CA GLY A 474 4.05 -15.03 34.62
C GLY A 474 2.55 -15.08 34.66
#